data_9dee9444a34907fe644f74d55bcfa361
#
_entry.id   9dee9444a34907fe644f74d55bcfa361
#
_cell.length_a   1.000
_cell.length_b   1.000
_cell.length_c   1.000
_cell.angle_alpha   90.00
_cell.angle_beta   90.00
_cell.angle_gamma   90.00
#
_symmetry.space_group_name_H-M   'P 1'
#
loop_
_entity.id
_entity.type
_entity.pdbx_description
1 polymer ?
#
loop_
_entity_poly.entity_id
_entity_poly.type
_entity_poly.pdbx_seq_one_letter_code
_entity_poly.pdbx_strand_id
1 'polypeptide(L)'
;MVTQEQINFFQENGYLKFGRVLDSDGVEAMRAGLDAVIELELTEGDDSSPEFKYGHDRREDKLNRGSGHPRAIHQYVNMWKREPHYEAAIHHPLIAGTARALLDTPEVRLWHDQVISKPPHDNGHFGFHHDFFFWPLSPPNIVSCWLALDEATVDSGCMHVMPKSHKDERFSVESRAAFNAESAKASEEGRKPPSNPWTERGKLDISHGIPVELKAGECMFHHCLNWHGTPPNVTDHQRRAFVMIFMAQDVCYNNAQAPGHILVSTIKVADGEPLIGDGFPVA
;
A
#
# COMPACT_ATOMS: atom_id res chain seq x y z
N MET A 1 22.46 -5.61 2.46
CA MET A 1 21.54 -6.78 2.39
C MET A 1 20.87 -6.94 3.73
N VAL A 2 19.64 -7.43 3.77
CA VAL A 2 18.93 -7.74 5.01
C VAL A 2 19.64 -8.83 5.80
N THR A 3 19.68 -8.72 7.13
CA THR A 3 20.28 -9.70 8.02
C THR A 3 19.26 -10.73 8.51
N GLN A 4 19.73 -11.88 9.00
CA GLN A 4 18.83 -12.89 9.57
C GLN A 4 18.07 -12.36 10.80
N GLU A 5 18.67 -11.50 11.60
CA GLU A 5 18.01 -10.85 12.73
C GLU A 5 16.85 -9.96 12.26
N GLN A 6 17.04 -9.20 11.19
CA GLN A 6 15.99 -8.38 10.59
C GLN A 6 14.85 -9.22 10.01
N ILE A 7 15.17 -10.35 9.36
CA ILE A 7 14.16 -11.31 8.86
C ILE A 7 13.34 -11.85 10.03
N ASN A 8 14.00 -12.32 11.10
CA ASN A 8 13.33 -12.84 12.29
C ASN A 8 12.45 -11.77 12.95
N PHE A 9 12.94 -10.53 13.02
CA PHE A 9 12.15 -9.40 13.54
C PHE A 9 10.88 -9.16 12.71
N PHE A 10 11.01 -9.17 11.36
CA PHE A 10 9.87 -9.00 10.46
C PHE A 10 8.86 -10.13 10.63
N GLN A 11 9.32 -11.37 10.65
CA GLN A 11 8.46 -12.55 10.84
C GLN A 11 7.72 -12.51 12.18
N GLU A 12 8.34 -11.98 13.22
CA GLU A 12 7.70 -11.86 14.53
C GLU A 12 6.73 -10.67 14.59
N ASN A 13 7.09 -9.51 14.02
CA ASN A 13 6.38 -8.26 14.23
C ASN A 13 5.53 -7.79 13.04
N GLY A 14 5.75 -8.35 11.83
CA GLY A 14 5.01 -8.00 10.62
C GLY A 14 5.46 -6.70 9.96
N TYR A 15 6.53 -6.07 10.45
CA TYR A 15 7.14 -4.90 9.84
C TYR A 15 8.64 -4.88 10.10
N LEU A 16 9.37 -4.07 9.31
CA LEU A 16 10.81 -3.85 9.45
C LEU A 16 11.18 -2.43 9.03
N LYS A 17 11.70 -1.62 9.94
CA LYS A 17 12.42 -0.39 9.57
C LYS A 17 13.78 -0.80 9.01
N PHE A 18 13.94 -0.71 7.68
CA PHE A 18 15.14 -1.22 7.01
C PHE A 18 16.29 -0.21 7.03
N GLY A 19 15.99 1.05 6.72
CA GLY A 19 16.97 2.13 6.63
C GLY A 19 17.11 2.70 5.23
N ARG A 20 18.26 3.32 4.95
CA ARG A 20 18.51 4.06 3.71
C ARG A 20 18.74 3.13 2.53
N VAL A 21 18.05 3.42 1.43
CA VAL A 21 18.19 2.72 0.14
C VAL A 21 18.49 3.69 -1.00
N LEU A 22 18.10 4.97 -0.88
CA LEU A 22 18.44 6.02 -1.84
C LEU A 22 19.26 7.12 -1.16
N ASP A 23 20.19 7.70 -1.90
CA ASP A 23 20.87 8.94 -1.54
C ASP A 23 20.02 10.17 -1.86
N SER A 24 20.56 11.36 -1.61
CA SER A 24 19.86 12.63 -1.85
C SER A 24 19.54 12.84 -3.33
N ASP A 25 20.43 12.44 -4.22
CA ASP A 25 20.28 12.66 -5.66
C ASP A 25 19.17 11.75 -6.21
N GLY A 26 19.14 10.49 -5.78
CA GLY A 26 18.07 9.55 -6.12
C GLY A 26 16.70 10.01 -5.61
N VAL A 27 16.62 10.54 -4.38
CA VAL A 27 15.38 11.11 -3.84
C VAL A 27 14.92 12.31 -4.64
N GLU A 28 15.82 13.23 -4.99
CA GLU A 28 15.47 14.43 -5.75
C GLU A 28 15.03 14.08 -7.17
N ALA A 29 15.69 13.11 -7.81
CA ALA A 29 15.27 12.63 -9.11
C ALA A 29 13.84 12.06 -9.10
N MET A 30 13.48 11.28 -8.07
CA MET A 30 12.10 10.76 -7.92
C MET A 30 11.09 11.88 -7.65
N ARG A 31 11.46 12.88 -6.86
CA ARG A 31 10.58 14.06 -6.62
C ARG A 31 10.32 14.83 -7.91
N ALA A 32 11.39 15.15 -8.66
CA ALA A 32 11.29 15.85 -9.93
C ALA A 32 10.47 15.06 -10.96
N GLY A 33 10.66 13.74 -11.03
CA GLY A 33 9.87 12.86 -11.88
C GLY A 33 8.38 12.86 -11.52
N LEU A 34 8.03 12.86 -10.24
CA LEU A 34 6.64 12.99 -9.79
C LEU A 34 6.04 14.34 -10.22
N ASP A 35 6.76 15.43 -9.97
CA ASP A 35 6.29 16.78 -10.31
C ASP A 35 6.06 16.92 -11.82
N ALA A 36 6.95 16.35 -12.64
CA ALA A 36 6.80 16.34 -14.11
C ALA A 36 5.57 15.54 -14.56
N VAL A 37 5.30 14.39 -13.95
CA VAL A 37 4.11 13.58 -14.25
C VAL A 37 2.83 14.33 -13.85
N ILE A 38 2.82 15.00 -12.69
CA ILE A 38 1.68 15.79 -12.23
C ILE A 38 1.41 16.96 -13.20
N GLU A 39 2.47 17.68 -13.62
CA GLU A 39 2.34 18.80 -14.56
C GLU A 39 1.79 18.36 -15.91
N LEU A 40 2.27 17.22 -16.42
CA LEU A 40 1.78 16.65 -17.67
C LEU A 40 0.28 16.32 -17.59
N GLU A 41 -0.17 15.72 -16.51
CA GLU A 41 -1.59 15.40 -16.31
C GLU A 41 -2.48 16.63 -16.23
N LEU A 42 -2.01 17.68 -15.55
CA LEU A 42 -2.76 18.92 -15.41
C LEU A 42 -2.88 19.66 -16.76
N THR A 43 -1.89 19.50 -17.64
CA THR A 43 -1.83 20.23 -18.94
C THR A 43 -2.47 19.46 -20.07
N GLU A 44 -2.30 18.16 -20.15
CA GLU A 44 -2.75 17.34 -21.29
C GLU A 44 -4.06 16.60 -21.04
N GLY A 45 -4.51 16.55 -19.78
CA GLY A 45 -5.77 15.93 -19.39
C GLY A 45 -5.86 14.47 -19.82
N ASP A 46 -4.84 13.66 -19.52
CA ASP A 46 -4.82 12.27 -19.94
C ASP A 46 -5.95 11.46 -19.30
N ASP A 47 -7.02 11.31 -20.03
CA ASP A 47 -8.19 10.50 -19.69
C ASP A 47 -7.93 8.99 -19.92
N SER A 48 -6.75 8.62 -20.40
CA SER A 48 -6.50 7.32 -21.00
C SER A 48 -6.21 6.19 -20.03
N SER A 49 -5.82 6.48 -18.77
CA SER A 49 -5.49 5.44 -17.80
C SER A 49 -6.34 5.50 -16.55
N PRO A 50 -7.28 4.55 -16.35
CA PRO A 50 -8.04 4.46 -15.10
C PRO A 50 -7.15 4.22 -13.87
N GLU A 51 -5.96 3.66 -14.06
CA GLU A 51 -4.97 3.38 -13.02
C GLU A 51 -4.42 4.66 -12.40
N PHE A 52 -4.33 5.74 -13.17
CA PHE A 52 -3.72 6.98 -12.75
C PHE A 52 -4.69 7.96 -12.08
N LYS A 53 -5.97 7.80 -12.30
CA LYS A 53 -7.04 8.66 -11.75
C LYS A 53 -7.42 8.35 -10.31
N TYR A 54 -6.76 7.37 -9.68
CA TYR A 54 -7.09 6.98 -8.32
C TYR A 54 -6.57 8.03 -7.33
N GLY A 55 -7.48 8.87 -6.87
CA GLY A 55 -7.22 9.92 -5.89
C GLY A 55 -7.39 11.33 -6.38
N HIS A 56 -7.27 11.58 -7.67
CA HIS A 56 -7.17 12.95 -8.18
C HIS A 56 -8.51 13.67 -8.39
N ASP A 57 -9.58 12.99 -8.74
CA ASP A 57 -10.70 13.75 -9.33
C ASP A 57 -12.07 13.62 -8.62
N ARG A 58 -12.35 12.53 -7.94
CA ARG A 58 -13.75 12.33 -7.47
C ARG A 58 -13.89 11.97 -6.01
N ARG A 59 -12.82 11.59 -5.35
CA ARG A 59 -12.83 11.37 -3.90
C ARG A 59 -12.57 12.64 -3.12
N GLU A 60 -11.85 13.60 -3.69
CA GLU A 60 -11.68 14.93 -3.10
C GLU A 60 -13.04 15.53 -2.74
N ASP A 61 -13.98 15.51 -3.67
CA ASP A 61 -15.33 15.99 -3.42
C ASP A 61 -16.13 15.19 -2.39
N LYS A 62 -15.85 13.89 -2.23
CA LYS A 62 -16.61 13.04 -1.31
C LYS A 62 -15.99 12.95 0.09
N LEU A 63 -14.67 12.98 0.20
CA LEU A 63 -13.97 12.96 1.47
C LEU A 63 -13.92 14.34 2.13
N ASN A 64 -13.88 15.42 1.33
CA ASN A 64 -13.80 16.80 1.80
C ASN A 64 -15.16 17.50 2.00
N ARG A 65 -16.28 16.85 1.76
CA ARG A 65 -17.63 17.44 1.86
C ARG A 65 -18.01 18.00 3.25
N GLY A 66 -17.10 18.05 4.20
CA GLY A 66 -17.37 18.61 5.52
C GLY A 66 -16.30 19.55 6.06
N SER A 67 -15.11 19.65 5.43
CA SER A 67 -13.98 20.38 6.00
C SER A 67 -13.74 21.77 5.40
N GLY A 68 -14.33 22.08 4.24
CA GLY A 68 -14.10 23.36 3.57
C GLY A 68 -12.66 23.58 3.05
N HIS A 69 -11.82 22.53 3.08
CA HIS A 69 -10.42 22.61 2.63
C HIS A 69 -10.19 21.79 1.36
N PRO A 70 -9.61 22.39 0.30
CA PRO A 70 -9.36 21.74 -0.98
C PRO A 70 -8.11 20.85 -0.98
N ARG A 71 -7.62 20.40 0.17
CA ARG A 71 -6.36 19.65 0.28
C ARG A 71 -6.66 18.21 0.65
N ALA A 72 -6.34 17.29 -0.23
CA ALA A 72 -6.55 15.87 -0.06
C ALA A 72 -5.25 15.09 -0.23
N ILE A 73 -5.20 13.90 0.36
CA ILE A 73 -4.16 12.92 0.06
C ILE A 73 -4.24 12.57 -1.43
N HIS A 74 -3.14 12.74 -2.14
CA HIS A 74 -3.03 12.33 -3.53
C HIS A 74 -2.38 10.95 -3.62
N GLN A 75 -2.95 10.08 -4.46
CA GLN A 75 -2.43 8.75 -4.76
C GLN A 75 -2.25 8.59 -6.26
N TYR A 76 -1.03 8.24 -6.68
CA TYR A 76 -0.66 7.98 -8.07
C TYR A 76 -0.23 6.52 -8.17
N VAL A 77 -1.01 5.71 -8.89
CA VAL A 77 -0.79 4.26 -9.00
C VAL A 77 -0.02 3.95 -10.28
N ASN A 78 0.85 2.93 -10.23
CA ASN A 78 1.67 2.47 -11.36
C ASN A 78 2.60 3.55 -11.95
N MET A 79 3.24 4.31 -11.08
CA MET A 79 4.26 5.30 -11.45
C MET A 79 5.43 4.68 -12.22
N TRP A 80 5.76 3.41 -11.95
CA TRP A 80 6.79 2.67 -12.65
C TRP A 80 6.61 2.61 -14.18
N LYS A 81 5.36 2.70 -14.66
CA LYS A 81 5.04 2.71 -16.09
C LYS A 81 5.27 4.07 -16.76
N ARG A 82 5.44 5.12 -15.99
CA ARG A 82 5.42 6.51 -16.46
C ARG A 82 6.72 7.26 -16.26
N GLU A 83 7.50 6.84 -15.26
CA GLU A 83 8.69 7.58 -14.88
C GLU A 83 9.84 6.61 -14.56
N PRO A 84 10.99 6.72 -15.25
CA PRO A 84 12.09 5.74 -15.20
C PRO A 84 12.71 5.54 -13.81
N HIS A 85 12.74 6.58 -12.96
CA HIS A 85 13.31 6.44 -11.60
C HIS A 85 12.42 5.58 -10.71
N TYR A 86 11.09 5.57 -10.94
CA TYR A 86 10.15 4.69 -10.26
C TYR A 86 10.29 3.24 -10.75
N GLU A 87 10.48 3.05 -12.05
CA GLU A 87 10.81 1.73 -12.61
C GLU A 87 12.13 1.20 -12.04
N ALA A 88 13.18 2.01 -12.01
CA ALA A 88 14.47 1.62 -11.44
C ALA A 88 14.38 1.26 -9.95
N ALA A 89 13.52 1.93 -9.18
CA ALA A 89 13.35 1.66 -7.77
C ALA A 89 12.72 0.30 -7.47
N ILE A 90 11.81 -0.22 -8.32
CA ILE A 90 11.24 -1.56 -8.12
C ILE A 90 12.28 -2.67 -8.33
N HIS A 91 13.30 -2.42 -9.15
CA HIS A 91 14.42 -3.35 -9.39
C HIS A 91 15.64 -3.06 -8.50
N HIS A 92 15.54 -2.11 -7.56
CA HIS A 92 16.68 -1.76 -6.71
C HIS A 92 17.14 -2.95 -5.86
N PRO A 93 18.43 -3.36 -5.93
CA PRO A 93 18.90 -4.63 -5.34
C PRO A 93 18.63 -4.78 -3.84
N LEU A 94 18.72 -3.67 -3.07
CA LEU A 94 18.39 -3.70 -1.63
C LEU A 94 16.89 -3.86 -1.39
N ILE A 95 16.04 -3.25 -2.20
CA ILE A 95 14.58 -3.30 -2.04
C ILE A 95 14.07 -4.68 -2.46
N ALA A 96 14.29 -5.07 -3.72
CA ALA A 96 13.84 -6.35 -4.26
C ALA A 96 14.48 -7.55 -3.52
N GLY A 97 15.78 -7.45 -3.20
CA GLY A 97 16.48 -8.49 -2.43
C GLY A 97 15.95 -8.64 -1.01
N THR A 98 15.57 -7.54 -0.35
CA THR A 98 14.92 -7.60 0.97
C THR A 98 13.53 -8.19 0.87
N ALA A 99 12.72 -7.79 -0.11
CA ALA A 99 11.39 -8.35 -0.33
C ALA A 99 11.43 -9.88 -0.52
N ARG A 100 12.35 -10.38 -1.37
CA ARG A 100 12.56 -11.84 -1.54
C ARG A 100 12.90 -12.55 -0.23
N ALA A 101 13.79 -11.97 0.55
CA ALA A 101 14.21 -12.58 1.80
C ALA A 101 13.12 -12.57 2.88
N LEU A 102 12.31 -11.50 2.95
CA LEU A 102 11.21 -11.40 3.92
C LEU A 102 10.06 -12.34 3.59
N LEU A 103 9.82 -12.63 2.30
CA LEU A 103 8.78 -13.55 1.82
C LEU A 103 9.28 -14.99 1.66
N ASP A 104 10.57 -15.24 1.92
CA ASP A 104 11.20 -16.56 1.73
C ASP A 104 10.91 -17.16 0.35
N THR A 105 11.14 -16.37 -0.70
CA THR A 105 10.85 -16.76 -2.09
C THR A 105 12.04 -16.43 -3.01
N PRO A 106 12.31 -17.26 -4.03
CA PRO A 106 13.40 -16.98 -4.98
C PRO A 106 13.08 -15.80 -5.89
N GLU A 107 11.81 -15.50 -6.14
CA GLU A 107 11.33 -14.46 -7.03
C GLU A 107 10.22 -13.65 -6.38
N VAL A 108 10.25 -12.33 -6.58
CA VAL A 108 9.12 -11.43 -6.29
C VAL A 108 8.71 -10.70 -7.55
N ARG A 109 7.42 -10.42 -7.64
CA ARG A 109 6.82 -9.60 -8.70
C ARG A 109 6.15 -8.38 -8.07
N LEU A 110 6.17 -7.28 -8.80
CA LEU A 110 5.38 -6.11 -8.41
C LEU A 110 3.90 -6.39 -8.67
N TRP A 111 3.06 -6.25 -7.63
CA TRP A 111 1.61 -6.18 -7.78
C TRP A 111 1.21 -4.84 -8.39
N HIS A 112 1.58 -3.78 -7.74
CA HIS A 112 1.53 -2.40 -8.22
C HIS A 112 2.40 -1.52 -7.31
N ASP A 113 2.65 -0.31 -7.73
CA ASP A 113 3.18 0.75 -6.88
C ASP A 113 2.17 1.89 -6.72
N GLN A 114 2.45 2.75 -5.76
CA GLN A 114 1.74 4.01 -5.60
C GLN A 114 2.60 5.06 -4.93
N VAL A 115 2.50 6.30 -5.38
CA VAL A 115 2.96 7.44 -4.62
C VAL A 115 1.81 7.97 -3.77
N ILE A 116 2.08 8.19 -2.49
CA ILE A 116 1.13 8.80 -1.54
C ILE A 116 1.70 10.14 -1.10
N SER A 117 1.01 11.20 -1.47
CA SER A 117 1.39 12.57 -1.15
C SER A 117 0.39 13.21 -0.20
N LYS A 118 0.88 13.71 0.93
CA LYS A 118 0.11 14.52 1.89
C LYS A 118 0.60 15.96 1.83
N PRO A 119 -0.23 16.90 1.35
CA PRO A 119 0.10 18.33 1.36
C PRO A 119 0.32 18.84 2.80
N PRO A 120 0.97 20.04 2.93
CA PRO A 120 1.05 20.74 4.22
C PRO A 120 -0.35 20.99 4.80
N HIS A 121 -0.49 20.80 6.12
CA HIS A 121 -1.75 21.04 6.86
C HIS A 121 -2.95 20.28 6.29
N ASP A 122 -2.71 19.06 5.81
CA ASP A 122 -3.77 18.20 5.30
C ASP A 122 -4.38 17.35 6.42
N ASN A 123 -5.69 17.47 6.61
CA ASN A 123 -6.44 16.67 7.58
C ASN A 123 -6.67 15.22 7.11
N GLY A 124 -6.24 14.87 5.90
CA GLY A 124 -6.36 13.52 5.36
C GLY A 124 -5.55 12.50 6.16
N HIS A 125 -6.19 11.41 6.51
CA HIS A 125 -5.57 10.31 7.23
C HIS A 125 -5.98 8.96 6.65
N PHE A 126 -5.10 7.99 6.76
CA PHE A 126 -5.49 6.58 6.57
C PHE A 126 -5.76 5.97 7.94
N GLY A 127 -7.02 5.63 8.21
CA GLY A 127 -7.37 4.87 9.40
C GLY A 127 -6.67 3.51 9.40
N PHE A 128 -6.50 2.89 10.56
CA PHE A 128 -5.88 1.58 10.66
C PHE A 128 -6.61 0.55 9.79
N HIS A 129 -5.86 -0.14 8.96
CA HIS A 129 -6.30 -1.17 8.03
C HIS A 129 -5.14 -2.14 7.76
N HIS A 130 -5.40 -3.23 7.09
CA HIS A 130 -4.38 -4.01 6.42
C HIS A 130 -4.68 -4.05 4.91
N ASP A 131 -3.64 -4.00 4.09
CA ASP A 131 -3.73 -3.84 2.64
C ASP A 131 -4.43 -5.01 1.94
N PHE A 132 -4.16 -6.22 2.39
CA PHE A 132 -4.69 -7.45 1.79
C PHE A 132 -6.21 -7.48 1.72
N PHE A 133 -6.88 -6.71 2.59
CA PHE A 133 -8.33 -6.55 2.53
C PHE A 133 -8.83 -6.04 1.17
N PHE A 134 -8.04 -5.21 0.52
CA PHE A 134 -8.43 -4.52 -0.70
C PHE A 134 -7.97 -5.23 -1.98
N TRP A 135 -7.13 -6.25 -1.89
CA TRP A 135 -6.49 -6.87 -3.04
C TRP A 135 -7.17 -8.17 -3.48
N PRO A 136 -7.38 -8.37 -4.79
CA PRO A 136 -7.94 -9.59 -5.36
C PRO A 136 -6.85 -10.68 -5.51
N LEU A 137 -6.17 -11.01 -4.42
CA LEU A 137 -4.98 -11.86 -4.39
C LEU A 137 -5.08 -12.96 -3.33
N SER A 138 -4.40 -14.09 -3.54
CA SER A 138 -4.26 -15.18 -2.58
C SER A 138 -3.07 -16.08 -2.99
N PRO A 139 -2.26 -16.60 -2.03
CA PRO A 139 -2.27 -16.37 -0.59
C PRO A 139 -1.71 -14.97 -0.21
N PRO A 140 -1.72 -14.59 1.09
CA PRO A 140 -1.22 -13.31 1.58
C PRO A 140 0.32 -13.26 1.69
N ASN A 141 1.04 -13.85 0.75
CA ASN A 141 2.50 -13.84 0.69
C ASN A 141 2.99 -12.58 -0.04
N ILE A 142 2.74 -11.43 0.59
CA ILE A 142 2.92 -10.10 -0.02
C ILE A 142 3.53 -9.16 1.01
N VAL A 143 4.47 -8.33 0.57
CA VAL A 143 5.13 -7.31 1.38
C VAL A 143 5.12 -5.96 0.67
N SER A 144 4.80 -4.90 1.38
CA SER A 144 4.90 -3.52 0.90
C SER A 144 6.20 -2.89 1.38
N CYS A 145 6.96 -2.28 0.46
CA CYS A 145 8.08 -1.40 0.78
C CYS A 145 7.61 0.05 0.71
N TRP A 146 7.61 0.73 1.84
CA TRP A 146 7.26 2.14 1.96
C TRP A 146 8.54 2.98 2.02
N LEU A 147 8.89 3.66 0.91
CA LEU A 147 10.07 4.49 0.73
C LEU A 147 9.70 5.96 0.95
N ALA A 148 10.31 6.60 1.93
CA ALA A 148 10.12 8.01 2.21
C ALA A 148 10.83 8.87 1.16
N LEU A 149 10.09 9.68 0.41
CA LEU A 149 10.65 10.70 -0.47
C LEU A 149 10.84 12.04 0.27
N ASP A 150 10.08 12.28 1.31
CA ASP A 150 10.27 13.38 2.26
C ASP A 150 10.43 12.81 3.67
N GLU A 151 10.96 13.59 4.60
CA GLU A 151 11.05 13.17 5.99
C GLU A 151 9.65 12.88 6.55
N ALA A 152 9.47 11.68 7.06
CA ALA A 152 8.22 11.22 7.63
C ALA A 152 8.36 11.13 9.16
N THR A 153 7.80 12.13 9.84
CA THR A 153 7.74 12.21 11.30
C THR A 153 6.30 11.97 11.77
N VAL A 154 6.10 11.86 13.07
CA VAL A 154 4.74 11.80 13.64
C VAL A 154 3.89 12.95 13.16
N ASP A 155 4.42 14.17 13.19
CA ASP A 155 3.70 15.39 12.81
C ASP A 155 3.44 15.50 11.30
N SER A 156 4.30 14.93 10.46
CA SER A 156 4.07 14.87 9.00
C SER A 156 3.24 13.67 8.56
N GLY A 157 2.77 12.85 9.51
CA GLY A 157 1.93 11.69 9.25
C GLY A 157 2.71 10.47 8.79
N CYS A 158 3.78 10.09 9.51
CA CYS A 158 4.49 8.82 9.31
C CYS A 158 3.55 7.62 9.50
N MET A 159 3.98 6.47 9.02
CA MET A 159 3.22 5.24 9.24
C MET A 159 3.28 4.81 10.70
N HIS A 160 2.12 4.45 11.25
CA HIS A 160 1.98 3.75 12.52
C HIS A 160 1.62 2.30 12.22
N VAL A 161 2.33 1.36 12.83
CA VAL A 161 2.12 -0.08 12.64
C VAL A 161 1.69 -0.73 13.94
N MET A 162 0.91 -1.78 13.87
CA MET A 162 0.57 -2.62 15.01
C MET A 162 1.42 -3.89 14.98
N PRO A 163 2.47 -4.00 15.81
CA PRO A 163 3.31 -5.19 15.84
C PRO A 163 2.50 -6.46 16.08
N LYS A 164 2.87 -7.56 15.38
CA LYS A 164 2.26 -8.89 15.47
C LYS A 164 0.83 -9.00 14.96
N SER A 165 0.23 -7.93 14.50
CA SER A 165 -1.17 -7.93 14.04
C SER A 165 -1.39 -8.77 12.77
N HIS A 166 -0.35 -9.04 11.98
CA HIS A 166 -0.41 -9.96 10.84
C HIS A 166 -0.64 -11.43 11.24
N LYS A 167 -0.45 -11.77 12.52
CA LYS A 167 -0.71 -13.09 13.09
C LYS A 167 -2.09 -13.19 13.78
N ASP A 168 -2.89 -12.14 13.74
CA ASP A 168 -4.19 -12.11 14.39
C ASP A 168 -5.21 -12.90 13.58
N GLU A 169 -5.57 -14.08 14.06
CA GLU A 169 -6.49 -15.02 13.40
C GLU A 169 -7.87 -14.41 13.12
N ARG A 170 -8.28 -13.39 13.88
CA ARG A 170 -9.56 -12.69 13.64
C ARG A 170 -9.61 -12.02 12.26
N PHE A 171 -8.44 -11.71 11.70
CA PHE A 171 -8.28 -11.03 10.41
C PHE A 171 -7.60 -11.91 9.37
N SER A 172 -7.55 -13.21 9.60
CA SER A 172 -7.00 -14.18 8.64
C SER A 172 -7.85 -14.27 7.37
N VAL A 173 -7.26 -14.86 6.33
CA VAL A 173 -7.95 -15.13 5.05
C VAL A 173 -9.15 -16.05 5.26
N GLU A 174 -8.99 -17.06 6.12
CA GLU A 174 -10.03 -18.03 6.47
C GLU A 174 -11.20 -17.35 7.18
N SER A 175 -10.91 -16.49 8.15
CA SER A 175 -11.92 -15.70 8.85
C SER A 175 -12.71 -14.82 7.91
N ARG A 176 -12.05 -14.23 6.91
CA ARG A 176 -12.71 -13.44 5.87
C ARG A 176 -13.57 -14.29 4.96
N ALA A 177 -13.07 -15.44 4.50
CA ALA A 177 -13.84 -16.35 3.67
C ALA A 177 -15.10 -16.84 4.39
N ALA A 178 -14.98 -17.21 5.67
CA ALA A 178 -16.11 -17.61 6.51
C ALA A 178 -17.13 -16.47 6.68
N PHE A 179 -16.67 -15.25 6.92
CA PHE A 179 -17.55 -14.08 7.01
C PHE A 179 -18.31 -13.81 5.69
N ASN A 180 -17.60 -13.88 4.56
CA ASN A 180 -18.21 -13.65 3.25
C ASN A 180 -19.27 -14.73 2.93
N ALA A 181 -18.96 -16.00 3.22
CA ALA A 181 -19.90 -17.10 3.04
C ALA A 181 -21.16 -16.96 3.91
N GLU A 182 -21.01 -16.60 5.18
CA GLU A 182 -22.17 -16.39 6.08
C GLU A 182 -22.97 -15.14 5.69
N SER A 183 -22.29 -14.09 5.20
CA SER A 183 -22.97 -12.88 4.71
C SER A 183 -23.81 -13.16 3.47
N ALA A 184 -23.31 -13.95 2.52
CA ALA A 184 -24.02 -14.38 1.34
C ALA A 184 -25.25 -15.21 1.72
N LYS A 185 -25.07 -16.21 2.58
CA LYS A 185 -26.17 -17.05 3.10
C LYS A 185 -27.24 -16.23 3.82
N ALA A 186 -26.82 -15.30 4.68
CA ALA A 186 -27.77 -14.41 5.37
C ALA A 186 -28.59 -13.58 4.39
N SER A 187 -27.96 -13.08 3.31
CA SER A 187 -28.65 -12.34 2.25
C SER A 187 -29.68 -13.20 1.52
N GLU A 188 -29.33 -14.43 1.14
CA GLU A 188 -30.25 -15.38 0.50
C GLU A 188 -31.45 -15.72 1.39
N GLU A 189 -31.24 -15.83 2.71
CA GLU A 189 -32.28 -16.13 3.70
C GLU A 189 -33.04 -14.89 4.19
N GLY A 190 -32.74 -13.70 3.67
CA GLY A 190 -33.36 -12.44 4.10
C GLY A 190 -33.02 -12.03 5.54
N ARG A 191 -31.97 -12.59 6.11
CA ARG A 191 -31.44 -12.26 7.44
C ARG A 191 -30.46 -11.10 7.37
N LYS A 192 -30.30 -10.38 8.49
CA LYS A 192 -29.22 -9.41 8.64
C LYS A 192 -27.87 -10.15 8.61
N PRO A 193 -26.91 -9.73 7.77
CA PRO A 193 -25.58 -10.30 7.76
C PRO A 193 -24.89 -10.08 9.11
N PRO A 194 -23.89 -10.92 9.47
CA PRO A 194 -23.10 -10.72 10.67
C PRO A 194 -22.39 -9.36 10.64
N SER A 195 -22.06 -8.81 11.81
CA SER A 195 -21.25 -7.59 11.86
C SER A 195 -19.89 -7.86 11.26
N ASN A 196 -19.46 -6.99 10.35
CA ASN A 196 -18.20 -7.12 9.67
C ASN A 196 -17.03 -6.80 10.63
N PRO A 197 -16.19 -7.76 11.04
CA PRO A 197 -15.10 -7.51 11.97
C PRO A 197 -14.07 -6.52 11.43
N TRP A 198 -13.94 -6.39 10.10
CA TRP A 198 -13.03 -5.40 9.47
C TRP A 198 -13.57 -3.98 9.48
N THR A 199 -14.88 -3.79 9.68
CA THR A 199 -15.49 -2.46 9.88
C THR A 199 -15.47 -2.05 11.36
N GLU A 200 -15.27 -2.97 12.26
CA GLU A 200 -15.08 -2.71 13.69
C GLU A 200 -13.68 -2.16 14.02
N ARG A 201 -13.10 -1.41 13.09
CA ARG A 201 -11.78 -0.76 13.24
C ARG A 201 -11.66 0.07 14.53
N GLY A 202 -12.77 0.61 15.02
CA GLY A 202 -12.81 1.34 16.31
C GLY A 202 -12.62 0.45 17.54
N LYS A 203 -12.60 -0.88 17.39
CA LYS A 203 -12.30 -1.82 18.48
C LYS A 203 -10.82 -2.22 18.53
N LEU A 204 -10.03 -1.87 17.51
CA LEU A 204 -8.58 -1.98 17.61
C LEU A 204 -8.09 -0.80 18.44
N ASP A 205 -7.38 -1.11 19.50
CA ASP A 205 -6.72 -0.08 20.30
C ASP A 205 -5.50 0.45 19.52
N ILE A 206 -5.74 1.48 18.71
CA ILE A 206 -4.72 2.15 17.90
C ILE A 206 -3.67 2.86 18.75
N SER A 207 -3.90 3.03 20.07
CA SER A 207 -2.89 3.59 20.97
C SER A 207 -1.66 2.70 21.09
N HIS A 208 -1.76 1.41 20.75
CA HIS A 208 -0.64 0.48 20.64
C HIS A 208 0.11 0.56 19.32
N GLY A 209 -0.31 1.40 18.38
CA GLY A 209 0.40 1.64 17.13
C GLY A 209 1.76 2.31 17.38
N ILE A 210 2.82 1.75 16.79
CA ILE A 210 4.17 2.27 16.90
C ILE A 210 4.46 3.15 15.69
N PRO A 211 4.84 4.43 15.86
CA PRO A 211 5.26 5.29 14.76
C PRO A 211 6.60 4.80 14.17
N VAL A 212 6.68 4.76 12.85
CA VAL A 212 7.89 4.44 12.11
C VAL A 212 8.34 5.69 11.35
N GLU A 213 9.13 6.51 12.03
CA GLU A 213 9.70 7.70 11.43
C GLU A 213 10.86 7.34 10.50
N LEU A 214 10.92 7.99 9.32
CA LEU A 214 11.91 7.76 8.28
C LEU A 214 12.44 9.09 7.77
N LYS A 215 13.75 9.13 7.51
CA LYS A 215 14.36 10.21 6.74
C LYS A 215 14.13 9.97 5.24
N ALA A 216 14.19 11.02 4.44
CA ALA A 216 14.14 10.89 2.97
C ALA A 216 15.21 9.90 2.48
N GLY A 217 14.81 8.97 1.61
CA GLY A 217 15.64 7.87 1.12
C GLY A 217 15.71 6.64 2.02
N GLU A 218 15.10 6.67 3.22
CA GLU A 218 14.92 5.48 4.06
C GLU A 218 13.60 4.77 3.74
N CYS A 219 13.57 3.46 3.97
CA CYS A 219 12.36 2.67 3.78
C CYS A 219 12.04 1.76 4.96
N MET A 220 10.81 1.33 4.99
CA MET A 220 10.32 0.25 5.84
C MET A 220 9.55 -0.77 5.00
N PHE A 221 9.49 -1.99 5.50
CA PHE A 221 8.66 -3.06 4.94
C PHE A 221 7.54 -3.40 5.91
N HIS A 222 6.34 -3.74 5.40
CA HIS A 222 5.26 -4.28 6.21
C HIS A 222 4.55 -5.41 5.47
N HIS A 223 4.15 -6.42 6.21
CA HIS A 223 3.38 -7.56 5.72
C HIS A 223 1.97 -7.09 5.33
N CYS A 224 1.40 -7.63 4.27
CA CYS A 224 0.08 -7.22 3.76
C CYS A 224 -1.05 -7.37 4.79
N LEU A 225 -0.91 -8.23 5.79
CA LEU A 225 -1.85 -8.40 6.90
C LEU A 225 -1.50 -7.55 8.12
N ASN A 226 -0.38 -6.79 8.11
CA ASN A 226 -0.04 -5.92 9.23
C ASN A 226 -0.99 -4.72 9.28
N TRP A 227 -1.64 -4.50 10.41
CA TRP A 227 -2.48 -3.32 10.62
C TRP A 227 -1.61 -2.08 10.74
N HIS A 228 -1.92 -1.11 9.92
CA HIS A 228 -1.21 0.15 9.87
C HIS A 228 -2.13 1.30 9.48
N GLY A 229 -1.67 2.52 9.72
CA GLY A 229 -2.37 3.75 9.38
C GLY A 229 -1.43 4.94 9.41
N THR A 230 -1.89 6.08 8.88
CA THR A 230 -1.09 7.31 8.89
C THR A 230 -1.94 8.48 9.35
N PRO A 231 -1.53 9.23 10.41
CA PRO A 231 -2.22 10.43 10.86
C PRO A 231 -2.15 11.56 9.82
N PRO A 232 -2.87 12.67 10.04
CA PRO A 232 -2.73 13.89 9.22
C PRO A 232 -1.29 14.41 9.14
N ASN A 233 -1.02 15.22 8.12
CA ASN A 233 0.19 16.04 8.05
C ASN A 233 -0.12 17.43 8.61
N VAL A 234 0.38 17.73 9.80
CA VAL A 234 0.17 19.03 10.46
C VAL A 234 1.33 20.01 10.28
N THR A 235 2.33 19.63 9.47
CA THR A 235 3.54 20.43 9.20
C THR A 235 3.36 21.37 8.01
N ASP A 236 4.27 22.32 7.87
CA ASP A 236 4.37 23.22 6.71
C ASP A 236 4.98 22.58 5.46
N HIS A 237 5.36 21.29 5.54
CA HIS A 237 6.07 20.59 4.49
C HIS A 237 5.20 19.49 3.88
N GLN A 238 5.38 19.24 2.58
CA GLN A 238 4.78 18.09 1.90
C GLN A 238 5.43 16.79 2.38
N ARG A 239 4.64 15.72 2.50
CA ARG A 239 5.12 14.39 2.81
C ARG A 239 4.73 13.42 1.71
N ARG A 240 5.71 13.00 0.91
CA ARG A 240 5.58 12.02 -0.19
C ARG A 240 6.23 10.70 0.20
N ALA A 241 5.60 9.63 -0.19
CA ALA A 241 6.15 8.29 -0.05
C ALA A 241 5.85 7.47 -1.31
N PHE A 242 6.80 6.65 -1.71
CA PHE A 242 6.63 5.67 -2.77
C PHE A 242 6.45 4.28 -2.15
N VAL A 243 5.35 3.62 -2.48
CA VAL A 243 5.01 2.31 -1.95
C VAL A 243 5.06 1.30 -3.08
N MET A 244 5.93 0.32 -2.95
CA MET A 244 6.07 -0.81 -3.89
C MET A 244 5.52 -2.06 -3.22
N ILE A 245 4.54 -2.71 -3.84
CA ILE A 245 3.89 -3.90 -3.31
C ILE A 245 4.42 -5.13 -4.06
N PHE A 246 5.22 -5.92 -3.36
CA PHE A 246 5.83 -7.14 -3.90
C PHE A 246 5.08 -8.38 -3.44
N MET A 247 4.77 -9.24 -4.38
CA MET A 247 4.15 -10.54 -4.17
C MET A 247 5.13 -11.67 -4.50
N ALA A 248 5.07 -12.75 -3.73
CA ALA A 248 5.81 -13.97 -4.03
C ALA A 248 5.23 -14.68 -5.25
N GLN A 249 5.99 -15.59 -5.83
CA GLN A 249 5.63 -16.31 -7.07
C GLN A 249 4.39 -17.22 -6.94
N ASP A 250 4.00 -17.56 -5.73
CA ASP A 250 2.83 -18.42 -5.41
C ASP A 250 1.52 -17.61 -5.30
N VAL A 251 1.60 -16.27 -5.40
CA VAL A 251 0.41 -15.42 -5.31
C VAL A 251 -0.35 -15.45 -6.62
N CYS A 252 -1.65 -15.79 -6.52
CA CYS A 252 -2.57 -15.92 -7.64
C CYS A 252 -3.66 -14.85 -7.59
N TYR A 253 -4.27 -14.59 -8.74
CA TYR A 253 -5.47 -13.79 -8.84
C TYR A 253 -6.65 -14.47 -8.13
N ASN A 254 -7.35 -13.74 -7.28
CA ASN A 254 -8.55 -14.19 -6.59
C ASN A 254 -9.61 -13.07 -6.64
N ASN A 255 -10.40 -13.08 -7.70
CA ASN A 255 -11.41 -12.03 -7.94
C ASN A 255 -12.45 -11.95 -6.82
N ALA A 256 -12.82 -13.09 -6.24
CA ALA A 256 -13.85 -13.12 -5.19
C ALA A 256 -13.46 -12.34 -3.94
N GLN A 257 -12.14 -12.15 -3.71
CA GLN A 257 -11.65 -11.47 -2.53
C GLN A 257 -11.88 -9.95 -2.60
N ALA A 258 -11.64 -9.31 -3.75
CA ALA A 258 -11.79 -7.86 -3.91
C ALA A 258 -12.18 -7.50 -5.36
N PRO A 259 -13.40 -7.84 -5.82
CA PRO A 259 -13.81 -7.66 -7.21
C PRO A 259 -13.90 -6.19 -7.64
N GLY A 260 -13.93 -5.27 -6.67
CA GLY A 260 -13.99 -3.82 -6.92
C GLY A 260 -12.64 -3.11 -6.93
N HIS A 261 -11.52 -3.85 -6.90
CA HIS A 261 -10.21 -3.22 -6.97
C HIS A 261 -9.98 -2.58 -8.35
N ILE A 262 -9.36 -1.40 -8.38
CA ILE A 262 -9.20 -0.60 -9.61
C ILE A 262 -8.43 -1.33 -10.71
N LEU A 263 -7.48 -2.19 -10.34
CA LEU A 263 -6.66 -2.93 -11.30
C LEU A 263 -7.33 -4.20 -11.85
N VAL A 264 -8.49 -4.61 -11.34
CA VAL A 264 -9.17 -5.83 -11.83
C VAL A 264 -9.39 -5.80 -13.33
N SER A 265 -9.73 -4.64 -13.90
CA SER A 265 -9.92 -4.48 -15.36
C SER A 265 -8.64 -4.66 -16.19
N THR A 266 -7.47 -4.56 -15.56
CA THR A 266 -6.16 -4.70 -16.24
C THR A 266 -5.59 -6.12 -16.12
N ILE A 267 -6.14 -6.96 -15.24
CA ILE A 267 -5.70 -8.33 -15.03
C ILE A 267 -6.17 -9.19 -16.21
N LYS A 268 -5.22 -9.87 -16.86
CA LYS A 268 -5.47 -10.72 -18.04
C LYS A 268 -5.34 -12.22 -17.75
N VAL A 269 -4.94 -12.58 -16.52
CA VAL A 269 -4.88 -13.99 -16.11
C VAL A 269 -6.24 -14.47 -15.61
N ALA A 270 -6.50 -15.77 -15.69
CA ALA A 270 -7.72 -16.36 -15.18
C ALA A 270 -7.73 -16.35 -13.63
N ASP A 271 -8.93 -16.40 -13.05
CA ASP A 271 -9.09 -16.53 -11.60
C ASP A 271 -8.43 -17.84 -11.11
N GLY A 272 -7.62 -17.76 -10.06
CA GLY A 272 -6.80 -18.85 -9.55
C GLY A 272 -5.42 -18.99 -10.17
N GLU A 273 -5.11 -18.26 -11.25
CA GLU A 273 -3.80 -18.33 -11.90
C GLU A 273 -2.80 -17.31 -11.33
N PRO A 274 -1.47 -17.64 -11.39
CA PRO A 274 -0.42 -16.71 -10.98
C PRO A 274 -0.43 -15.40 -11.79
N LEU A 275 -0.17 -14.29 -11.12
CA LEU A 275 -0.05 -12.97 -11.75
C LEU A 275 1.30 -12.83 -12.45
N ILE A 276 1.31 -13.07 -13.75
CA ILE A 276 2.50 -13.04 -14.61
C ILE A 276 2.29 -12.10 -15.81
N GLY A 277 3.37 -11.78 -16.50
CA GLY A 277 3.38 -10.93 -17.72
C GLY A 277 3.78 -9.48 -17.43
N ASP A 278 3.71 -8.65 -18.48
CA ASP A 278 4.26 -7.29 -18.49
C ASP A 278 3.60 -6.34 -17.45
N GLY A 279 2.40 -6.66 -16.98
CA GLY A 279 1.72 -5.90 -15.94
C GLY A 279 2.27 -6.15 -14.53
N PHE A 280 3.05 -7.23 -14.34
CA PHE A 280 3.57 -7.69 -13.06
C PHE A 280 5.05 -8.03 -13.18
N PRO A 281 5.93 -7.02 -13.34
CA PRO A 281 7.34 -7.26 -13.60
C PRO A 281 8.02 -8.01 -12.46
N VAL A 282 8.97 -8.86 -12.81
CA VAL A 282 9.91 -9.47 -11.87
C VAL A 282 10.85 -8.40 -11.36
N ALA A 283 11.04 -8.33 -10.05
CA ALA A 283 11.90 -7.34 -9.40
C ALA A 283 13.24 -7.93 -8.92
#